data_026f1c256d3edf9d0f4041927970e7ed
#
_entry.id   026f1c256d3edf9d0f4041927970e7ed
#
_cell.length_a   1.000
_cell.length_b   1.000
_cell.length_c   1.000
_cell.angle_alpha   90.00
_cell.angle_beta   90.00
_cell.angle_gamma   90.00
#
_symmetry.space_group_name_H-M   'P 1'
#
loop_
_entity.id
_entity.type
_entity.pdbx_description
1 polymer ?
#
loop_
_entity_poly.entity_id
_entity_poly.type
_entity_poly.pdbx_seq_one_letter_code
_entity_poly.pdbx_strand_id
1 'polypeptide(L)'
;EGPGVILLCGRFEGVDQRVLDEYRAEEISIGDFVLSGGEPAAIALIDACLRLLPGIVGRPGSLAEESFENGLLEYPHYTRPQIWRGRTVPEVLASGHHEKVRAWRLAEAEAVTRAKRPDLWARYKELENGSRPRTIPAGPAKDEGIRS
;
A
#
# COMPACT_ATOMS: atom_id res chain seq x y z
N GLU A 1 -1.20 -22.46 11.79
CA GLU A 1 -2.36 -21.59 12.03
C GLU A 1 -1.95 -20.51 13.03
N GLY A 2 -2.06 -19.24 12.64
CA GLY A 2 -1.79 -18.11 13.53
C GLY A 2 -3.04 -17.71 14.33
N PRO A 3 -2.91 -16.77 15.29
CA PRO A 3 -4.07 -16.22 15.99
C PRO A 3 -4.97 -15.50 15.00
N GLY A 4 -6.28 -15.69 15.11
CA GLY A 4 -7.27 -14.97 14.30
C GLY A 4 -7.29 -13.48 14.63
N VAL A 5 -7.85 -12.68 13.72
CA VAL A 5 -8.10 -11.25 13.92
C VAL A 5 -9.60 -11.03 14.05
N ILE A 6 -10.01 -10.23 15.03
CA ILE A 6 -11.39 -9.77 15.20
C ILE A 6 -11.41 -8.28 14.84
N LEU A 7 -12.25 -7.90 13.87
CA LEU A 7 -12.47 -6.51 13.49
C LEU A 7 -13.79 -6.04 14.08
N LEU A 8 -13.72 -5.03 14.93
CA LEU A 8 -14.90 -4.39 15.51
C LEU A 8 -15.27 -3.15 14.69
N CYS A 9 -16.39 -3.22 13.99
CA CYS A 9 -16.88 -2.15 13.13
C CYS A 9 -17.91 -1.30 13.89
N GLY A 10 -17.50 -0.12 14.34
CA GLY A 10 -18.38 0.82 15.01
C GLY A 10 -19.39 1.43 14.06
N ARG A 11 -20.58 1.79 14.59
CA ARG A 11 -21.64 2.54 13.92
C ARG A 11 -22.08 3.70 14.80
N PHE A 12 -22.75 4.68 14.20
CA PHE A 12 -23.26 5.87 14.88
C PHE A 12 -22.15 6.64 15.62
N GLU A 13 -22.25 6.74 16.94
CA GLU A 13 -21.29 7.45 17.80
C GLU A 13 -19.99 6.65 18.07
N GLY A 14 -19.86 5.43 17.54
CA GLY A 14 -18.68 4.60 17.73
C GLY A 14 -18.85 3.51 18.79
N VAL A 15 -17.74 3.13 19.44
CA VAL A 15 -17.68 2.11 20.47
C VAL A 15 -17.35 2.74 21.81
N ASP A 16 -17.96 2.27 22.90
CA ASP A 16 -17.67 2.74 24.26
C ASP A 16 -16.17 2.55 24.59
N GLN A 17 -15.53 3.62 25.02
CA GLN A 17 -14.09 3.63 25.31
C GLN A 17 -13.69 2.53 26.32
N ARG A 18 -14.54 2.27 27.31
CA ARG A 18 -14.27 1.21 28.32
C ARG A 18 -14.17 -0.18 27.70
N VAL A 19 -14.86 -0.43 26.58
CA VAL A 19 -14.77 -1.68 25.84
C VAL A 19 -13.44 -1.75 25.11
N LEU A 20 -13.02 -0.66 24.46
CA LEU A 20 -11.72 -0.58 23.76
C LEU A 20 -10.57 -0.80 24.72
N ASP A 21 -10.64 -0.16 25.90
CA ASP A 21 -9.63 -0.27 26.94
C ASP A 21 -9.55 -1.69 27.54
N GLU A 22 -10.69 -2.29 27.86
CA GLU A 22 -10.78 -3.64 28.45
C GLU A 22 -10.18 -4.70 27.53
N TYR A 23 -10.55 -4.65 26.25
CA TYR A 23 -10.06 -5.60 25.25
C TYR A 23 -8.74 -5.20 24.61
N ARG A 24 -8.17 -4.05 25.00
CA ARG A 24 -6.96 -3.48 24.40
C ARG A 24 -7.06 -3.42 22.89
N ALA A 25 -8.22 -2.96 22.40
CA ALA A 25 -8.48 -2.88 20.97
C ALA A 25 -7.57 -1.83 20.32
N GLU A 26 -6.95 -2.18 19.18
CA GLU A 26 -6.20 -1.24 18.38
C GLU A 26 -7.14 -0.45 17.48
N GLU A 27 -7.12 0.88 17.59
CA GLU A 27 -7.91 1.75 16.74
C GLU A 27 -7.17 2.05 15.44
N ILE A 28 -7.83 1.80 14.30
CA ILE A 28 -7.23 1.97 12.97
C ILE A 28 -8.05 2.97 12.17
N SER A 29 -7.39 4.01 11.66
CA SER A 29 -7.94 4.93 10.67
C SER A 29 -7.34 4.64 9.29
N ILE A 30 -8.18 4.63 8.26
CA ILE A 30 -7.74 4.50 6.86
C ILE A 30 -7.70 5.85 6.12
N GLY A 31 -8.00 6.95 6.80
CA GLY A 31 -7.92 8.30 6.23
C GLY A 31 -8.79 9.32 6.93
N ASP A 32 -8.63 10.59 6.56
CA ASP A 32 -9.31 11.75 7.14
C ASP A 32 -10.68 11.99 6.47
N PHE A 33 -11.56 11.03 6.59
CA PHE A 33 -12.93 11.10 6.08
C PHE A 33 -13.90 10.30 6.97
N VAL A 34 -15.18 10.63 6.90
CA VAL A 34 -16.21 9.96 7.70
C VAL A 34 -16.95 8.93 6.84
N LEU A 35 -17.10 7.73 7.39
CA LEU A 35 -17.90 6.64 6.83
C LEU A 35 -19.16 6.43 7.66
N SER A 36 -20.21 5.83 7.07
CA SER A 36 -21.45 5.48 7.76
C SER A 36 -21.31 4.34 8.77
N GLY A 37 -20.19 3.65 8.76
CA GLY A 37 -19.84 2.54 9.64
C GLY A 37 -18.42 2.06 9.35
N GLY A 38 -17.86 1.20 10.19
CA GLY A 38 -16.51 0.67 10.08
C GLY A 38 -16.33 -0.43 9.03
N GLU A 39 -17.42 -1.01 8.51
CA GLU A 39 -17.35 -2.16 7.61
C GLU A 39 -16.60 -1.88 6.29
N PRO A 40 -16.78 -0.74 5.60
CA PRO A 40 -15.99 -0.44 4.40
C PRO A 40 -14.49 -0.34 4.68
N ALA A 41 -14.12 0.24 5.83
CA ALA A 41 -12.72 0.31 6.26
C ALA A 41 -12.15 -1.09 6.55
N ALA A 42 -12.92 -1.94 7.23
CA ALA A 42 -12.56 -3.33 7.52
C ALA A 42 -12.35 -4.14 6.24
N ILE A 43 -13.23 -3.99 5.25
CA ILE A 43 -13.10 -4.66 3.95
C ILE A 43 -11.82 -4.21 3.24
N ALA A 44 -11.54 -2.90 3.20
CA ALA A 44 -10.33 -2.37 2.58
C ALA A 44 -9.07 -2.89 3.27
N LEU A 45 -9.07 -2.95 4.61
CA LEU A 45 -7.96 -3.49 5.39
C LEU A 45 -7.74 -4.98 5.12
N ILE A 46 -8.82 -5.78 5.12
CA ILE A 46 -8.76 -7.21 4.84
C ILE A 46 -8.20 -7.45 3.44
N ASP A 47 -8.71 -6.76 2.42
CA ASP A 47 -8.24 -6.91 1.04
C ASP A 47 -6.76 -6.59 0.92
N ALA A 48 -6.32 -5.45 1.48
CA ALA A 48 -4.92 -5.05 1.48
C ALA A 48 -4.01 -6.08 2.17
N CYS A 49 -4.45 -6.66 3.29
CA CYS A 49 -3.67 -7.67 4.01
C CYS A 49 -3.65 -9.03 3.28
N LEU A 50 -4.80 -9.47 2.75
CA LEU A 50 -4.89 -10.76 2.07
C LEU A 50 -4.00 -10.82 0.83
N ARG A 51 -3.83 -9.71 0.13
CA ARG A 51 -2.95 -9.62 -1.05
C ARG A 51 -1.48 -9.90 -0.73
N LEU A 52 -1.06 -9.70 0.52
CA LEU A 52 0.31 -9.97 0.97
C LEU A 52 0.54 -11.46 1.29
N LEU A 53 -0.52 -12.26 1.39
CA LEU A 53 -0.40 -13.68 1.67
C LEU A 53 0.01 -14.46 0.42
N PRO A 54 1.00 -15.37 0.53
CA PRO A 54 1.41 -16.18 -0.60
C PRO A 54 0.25 -17.00 -1.18
N GLY A 55 0.08 -16.97 -2.50
CA GLY A 55 -0.92 -17.76 -3.22
C GLY A 55 -2.35 -17.20 -3.22
N ILE A 56 -2.63 -16.07 -2.58
CA ILE A 56 -3.96 -15.44 -2.60
C ILE A 56 -4.17 -14.60 -3.88
N VAL A 57 -3.17 -13.83 -4.29
CA VAL A 57 -3.27 -12.97 -5.47
C VAL A 57 -2.15 -13.26 -6.45
N GLY A 58 -2.55 -13.51 -7.70
CA GLY A 58 -1.72 -13.43 -8.88
C GLY A 58 -0.50 -14.36 -8.95
N ARG A 59 0.34 -14.11 -9.94
CA ARG A 59 1.62 -14.81 -10.13
C ARG A 59 2.67 -14.27 -9.18
N PRO A 60 3.56 -15.13 -8.64
CA PRO A 60 4.75 -14.65 -7.94
C PRO A 60 5.51 -13.64 -8.81
N GLY A 61 5.74 -12.43 -8.32
CA GLY A 61 6.39 -11.35 -9.07
C GLY A 61 5.44 -10.24 -9.55
N SER A 62 4.12 -10.47 -9.57
CA SER A 62 3.15 -9.41 -9.89
C SER A 62 3.14 -8.28 -8.84
N LEU A 63 3.36 -8.63 -7.58
CA LEU A 63 3.42 -7.67 -6.47
C LEU A 63 4.67 -6.79 -6.51
N ALA A 64 5.78 -7.29 -7.06
CA ALA A 64 7.06 -6.56 -7.07
C ALA A 64 7.08 -5.28 -7.93
N GLU A 65 6.12 -5.12 -8.85
CA GLU A 65 5.98 -3.94 -9.71
C GLU A 65 4.81 -3.03 -9.26
N GLU A 66 4.09 -3.36 -8.19
CA GLU A 66 2.95 -2.58 -7.71
C GLU A 66 3.37 -1.29 -6.99
N SER A 67 2.41 -0.36 -6.87
CA SER A 67 2.62 0.88 -6.11
C SER A 67 3.07 0.59 -4.68
N PHE A 68 3.99 1.42 -4.19
CA PHE A 68 4.59 1.40 -2.85
C PHE A 68 5.65 0.33 -2.59
N GLU A 69 5.77 -0.75 -3.38
CA GLU A 69 6.74 -1.82 -3.12
C GLU A 69 8.18 -1.30 -3.15
N ASN A 70 8.51 -0.44 -4.12
CA ASN A 70 9.80 0.22 -4.23
C ASN A 70 9.77 1.70 -3.80
N GLY A 71 8.77 2.11 -3.03
CA GLY A 71 8.60 3.50 -2.62
C GLY A 71 8.08 4.44 -3.72
N LEU A 72 7.73 3.92 -4.89
CA LEU A 72 7.17 4.64 -6.02
C LEU A 72 5.71 4.28 -6.25
N LEU A 73 4.99 5.17 -6.93
CA LEU A 73 3.72 4.81 -7.57
C LEU A 73 3.99 4.02 -8.84
N GLU A 74 3.04 3.18 -9.21
CA GLU A 74 3.12 2.42 -10.44
C GLU A 74 3.08 3.32 -11.68
N TYR A 75 3.77 2.88 -12.74
CA TYR A 75 3.79 3.54 -14.04
C TYR A 75 2.45 3.48 -14.76
N PRO A 76 2.17 4.34 -15.76
CA PRO A 76 0.93 4.31 -16.53
C PRO A 76 0.77 3.01 -17.33
N HIS A 77 -0.40 2.39 -17.24
CA HIS A 77 -0.74 1.19 -18.00
C HIS A 77 -1.40 1.53 -19.32
N TYR A 78 -1.11 0.71 -20.31
CA TYR A 78 -1.69 0.81 -21.65
C TYR A 78 -2.27 -0.54 -22.06
N THR A 79 -3.38 -0.49 -22.80
CA THR A 79 -4.06 -1.67 -23.34
C THR A 79 -4.43 -1.45 -24.81
N ARG A 80 -5.05 -2.43 -25.43
CA ARG A 80 -5.56 -2.32 -26.79
C ARG A 80 -6.79 -1.42 -26.87
N PRO A 81 -7.01 -0.74 -28.02
CA PRO A 81 -6.21 -0.74 -29.25
C PRO A 81 -4.95 0.10 -29.17
N GLN A 82 -3.99 -0.10 -30.10
CA GLN A 82 -2.72 0.66 -30.18
C GLN A 82 -2.96 2.18 -30.32
N ILE A 83 -4.02 2.58 -31.00
CA ILE A 83 -4.45 3.96 -31.14
C ILE A 83 -5.88 4.08 -30.64
N TRP A 84 -6.10 4.97 -29.67
CA TRP A 84 -7.42 5.28 -29.15
C TRP A 84 -7.66 6.79 -29.17
N ARG A 85 -8.63 7.26 -29.96
CA ARG A 85 -8.97 8.69 -30.12
C ARG A 85 -7.75 9.58 -30.39
N GLY A 86 -6.88 9.14 -31.33
CA GLY A 86 -5.66 9.86 -31.70
C GLY A 86 -4.49 9.77 -30.72
N ARG A 87 -4.63 9.04 -29.61
CA ARG A 87 -3.56 8.79 -28.62
C ARG A 87 -2.97 7.41 -28.87
N THR A 88 -1.65 7.33 -28.97
CA THR A 88 -0.93 6.07 -29.23
C THR A 88 -0.33 5.52 -27.94
N VAL A 89 -0.24 4.20 -27.87
CA VAL A 89 0.59 3.51 -26.87
C VAL A 89 2.05 3.81 -27.17
N PRO A 90 2.90 4.13 -26.17
CA PRO A 90 4.33 4.35 -26.39
C PRO A 90 5.00 3.20 -27.14
N GLU A 91 5.75 3.50 -28.19
CA GLU A 91 6.37 2.50 -29.07
C GLU A 91 7.32 1.57 -28.31
N VAL A 92 7.98 2.06 -27.28
CA VAL A 92 8.89 1.25 -26.44
C VAL A 92 8.18 0.03 -25.84
N LEU A 93 6.89 0.14 -25.50
CA LEU A 93 6.10 -0.95 -24.92
C LEU A 93 5.79 -2.06 -25.93
N ALA A 94 5.80 -1.74 -27.24
CA ALA A 94 5.58 -2.68 -28.32
C ALA A 94 6.89 -3.23 -28.92
N SER A 95 8.05 -2.72 -28.48
CA SER A 95 9.35 -3.01 -29.10
C SER A 95 9.91 -4.41 -28.85
N GLY A 96 9.40 -5.14 -27.83
CA GLY A 96 9.95 -6.43 -27.37
C GLY A 96 11.29 -6.33 -26.63
N HIS A 97 11.87 -5.13 -26.51
CA HIS A 97 13.13 -4.91 -25.81
C HIS A 97 12.90 -4.76 -24.29
N HIS A 98 12.95 -5.86 -23.55
CA HIS A 98 12.64 -5.90 -22.12
C HIS A 98 13.40 -4.88 -21.27
N GLU A 99 14.67 -4.63 -21.56
CA GLU A 99 15.46 -3.64 -20.82
C GLU A 99 14.98 -2.21 -21.05
N LYS A 100 14.67 -1.86 -22.30
CA LYS A 100 14.13 -0.54 -22.64
C LYS A 100 12.73 -0.33 -22.01
N VAL A 101 11.90 -1.37 -22.04
CA VAL A 101 10.59 -1.35 -21.39
C VAL A 101 10.73 -1.14 -19.88
N ARG A 102 11.66 -1.83 -19.24
CA ARG A 102 11.91 -1.69 -17.79
C ARG A 102 12.41 -0.29 -17.45
N ALA A 103 13.37 0.23 -18.20
CA ALA A 103 13.87 1.60 -18.01
C ALA A 103 12.77 2.66 -18.19
N TRP A 104 11.93 2.49 -19.21
CA TRP A 104 10.80 3.38 -19.44
C TRP A 104 9.77 3.32 -18.29
N ARG A 105 9.41 2.13 -17.82
CA ARG A 105 8.51 1.95 -16.67
C ARG A 105 9.02 2.65 -15.42
N LEU A 106 10.31 2.51 -15.11
CA LEU A 106 10.92 3.18 -13.98
C LEU A 106 10.85 4.70 -14.12
N ALA A 107 11.23 5.25 -15.27
CA ALA A 107 11.19 6.68 -15.51
C ALA A 107 9.76 7.25 -15.37
N GLU A 108 8.75 6.55 -15.86
CA GLU A 108 7.34 6.95 -15.71
C GLU A 108 6.86 6.83 -14.26
N ALA A 109 7.24 5.78 -13.54
CA ALA A 109 6.92 5.63 -12.11
C ALA A 109 7.51 6.78 -11.28
N GLU A 110 8.76 7.16 -11.53
CA GLU A 110 9.41 8.32 -10.91
C GLU A 110 8.69 9.64 -11.24
N ALA A 111 8.34 9.85 -12.51
CA ALA A 111 7.64 11.05 -12.95
C ALA A 111 6.25 11.17 -12.30
N VAL A 112 5.48 10.09 -12.29
CA VAL A 112 4.16 10.02 -11.65
C VAL A 112 4.26 10.24 -10.15
N THR A 113 5.23 9.60 -9.48
CA THR A 113 5.43 9.74 -8.03
C THR A 113 5.79 11.16 -7.67
N ARG A 114 6.74 11.76 -8.39
CA ARG A 114 7.15 13.15 -8.16
C ARG A 114 5.99 14.13 -8.32
N ALA A 115 5.11 13.90 -9.30
CA ALA A 115 3.97 14.77 -9.57
C ALA A 115 2.82 14.60 -8.58
N LYS A 116 2.48 13.36 -8.21
CA LYS A 116 1.28 13.04 -7.43
C LYS A 116 1.54 12.81 -5.94
N ARG A 117 2.73 12.35 -5.57
CA ARG A 117 3.12 12.00 -4.20
C ARG A 117 4.53 12.50 -3.89
N PRO A 118 4.71 13.85 -3.77
CA PRO A 118 6.01 14.45 -3.44
C PRO A 118 6.59 13.95 -2.11
N ASP A 119 5.74 13.52 -1.18
CA ASP A 119 6.12 12.88 0.07
C ASP A 119 6.85 11.53 -0.15
N LEU A 120 6.31 10.67 -1.01
CA LEU A 120 6.95 9.40 -1.38
C LEU A 120 8.21 9.65 -2.21
N TRP A 121 8.18 10.63 -3.11
CA TRP A 121 9.34 11.00 -3.91
C TRP A 121 10.53 11.42 -3.04
N ALA A 122 10.30 12.25 -2.02
CA ALA A 122 11.34 12.66 -1.09
C ALA A 122 11.95 11.45 -0.38
N ARG A 123 11.13 10.52 0.13
CA ARG A 123 11.58 9.28 0.78
C ARG A 123 12.37 8.38 -0.17
N TYR A 124 11.90 8.23 -1.41
CA TYR A 124 12.60 7.45 -2.44
C TYR A 124 14.00 7.99 -2.70
N LYS A 125 14.13 9.32 -2.84
CA LYS A 125 15.45 9.97 -3.04
C LYS A 125 16.38 9.85 -1.84
N GLU A 126 15.87 9.86 -0.62
CA GLU A 126 16.66 9.59 0.59
C GLU A 126 17.22 8.17 0.59
N LEU A 127 16.43 7.18 0.17
CA LEU A 127 16.86 5.79 0.06
C LEU A 127 17.96 5.61 -1.02
N GLU A 128 17.80 6.22 -2.18
CA GLU A 128 18.80 6.18 -3.24
C GLU A 128 20.15 6.77 -2.79
N ASN A 129 20.11 7.86 -2.01
CA ASN A 129 21.30 8.55 -1.52
C ASN A 129 21.97 7.84 -0.32
N GLY A 130 21.55 6.62 0.05
CA GLY A 130 22.13 5.83 1.13
C GLY A 130 21.79 6.33 2.53
N SER A 131 20.88 7.26 2.68
CA SER A 131 20.34 7.67 3.96
C SER A 131 19.37 6.57 4.45
N ARG A 132 19.75 5.85 5.52
CA ARG A 132 18.83 4.89 6.16
C ARG A 132 17.52 5.61 6.52
N PRO A 133 16.35 5.08 6.13
CA PRO A 133 15.09 5.65 6.58
C PRO A 133 15.10 5.63 8.12
N ARG A 134 14.63 6.72 8.73
CA ARG A 134 14.25 6.67 10.15
C ARG A 134 13.18 5.59 10.26
N THR A 135 13.54 4.47 10.86
CA THR A 135 12.59 3.43 11.26
C THR A 135 11.46 4.11 12.01
N ILE A 136 10.24 3.90 11.58
CA ILE A 136 9.06 4.20 12.39
C ILE A 136 9.31 3.48 13.71
N PRO A 137 9.33 4.17 14.86
CA PRO A 137 9.55 3.49 16.13
C PRO A 137 8.48 2.40 16.25
N ALA A 138 8.93 1.16 16.44
CA ALA A 138 8.05 0.09 16.84
C ALA A 138 7.29 0.58 18.08
N GLY A 139 5.96 0.42 18.06
CA GLY A 139 5.14 0.76 19.22
C GLY A 139 5.72 0.14 20.49
N PRO A 140 5.37 0.66 21.69
CA PRO A 140 6.02 0.33 22.94
C PRO A 140 6.10 -1.18 23.14
N ALA A 141 7.31 -1.64 23.43
CA ALA A 141 7.59 -3.02 23.76
C ALA A 141 6.63 -3.50 24.85
N LYS A 142 5.99 -4.64 24.64
CA LYS A 142 5.16 -5.29 25.64
C LYS A 142 6.02 -5.53 26.87
N ASP A 143 5.64 -4.89 27.97
CA ASP A 143 6.20 -5.18 29.30
C ASP A 143 5.75 -6.60 29.70
N GLU A 144 6.67 -7.56 29.61
CA GLU A 144 6.48 -8.91 30.14
C GLU A 144 6.66 -8.84 31.65
N GLY A 145 5.58 -8.62 32.38
CA GLY A 145 5.64 -8.55 33.84
C GLY A 145 4.32 -8.78 34.51
N ILE A 146 3.76 -10.00 34.43
CA ILE A 146 2.91 -10.47 35.52
C ILE A 146 3.35 -11.89 35.88
N ARG A 147 4.25 -11.99 36.85
CA ARG A 147 4.39 -13.18 37.71
C ARG A 147 3.48 -13.01 38.91
N SER A 148 2.87 -14.11 39.31
CA SER A 148 2.12 -14.50 40.48
C SER A 148 0.67 -14.14 40.52
#